data_6f0b1858ee6c918b2e859dfe69c5ac16
#
_entry.id   6f0b1858ee6c918b2e859dfe69c5ac16
#
_cell.length_a   1.000
_cell.length_b   1.000
_cell.length_c   1.000
_cell.angle_alpha   90.00
_cell.angle_beta   90.00
_cell.angle_gamma   90.00
#
_symmetry.space_group_name_H-M   'P 1'
#
loop_
_entity.id
_entity.type
_entity.pdbx_description
1 polymer ?
#
loop_
_entity_poly.entity_id
_entity_poly.type
_entity_poly.pdbx_seq_one_letter_code
_entity_poly.pdbx_strand_id
1 'polypeptide(L)'
;MIFSKSAASKNTTKTSAFSMRYSVYSLFVLFLVNMLILIDRQMMAVLSEDIKADLGLSDADIGFIYGTGISIFYAIFSIPLGRLADVWSRKSLISICVAAWSSMIFLSGTARHFLLFAFFRIGVGVGESGTGPAAMSTIFDHFEPRLRATAMSVVAAGGPIGAGVGLILGGAILDGWYDLYPDTALAPFGLKGWQVAFFCVAAVGPILAWWVASLKEPVRGQKDGLTSETHPHPFRELWAEMQSVLPFFSLLTLRRLDGDFRAVKLNVLIGSAIIATSFLLIIAT
;
A
#
# COMPACT_ATOMS: atom_id res chain seq x y z
N MET A 1 56.66 -25.19 3.74
CA MET A 1 56.15 -24.01 4.46
C MET A 1 54.65 -24.17 4.61
N ILE A 2 54.19 -24.14 5.80
CA ILE A 2 53.02 -24.75 6.37
C ILE A 2 51.78 -23.87 6.10
N PHE A 3 50.86 -24.31 5.25
CA PHE A 3 49.49 -23.74 5.18
C PHE A 3 48.64 -24.39 6.26
N SER A 4 48.40 -23.67 7.35
CA SER A 4 47.43 -24.02 8.37
C SER A 4 45.99 -23.88 7.79
N LYS A 5 45.33 -25.01 7.55
CA LYS A 5 43.91 -25.07 7.30
C LYS A 5 43.18 -24.81 8.62
N SER A 6 42.75 -23.55 8.84
CA SER A 6 41.76 -23.24 9.86
C SER A 6 40.44 -23.89 9.46
N ALA A 7 40.04 -24.91 10.21
CA ALA A 7 38.74 -25.52 10.13
C ALA A 7 37.67 -24.52 10.62
N ALA A 8 37.03 -23.82 9.67
CA ALA A 8 35.84 -23.03 9.94
C ALA A 8 34.73 -24.00 10.37
N SER A 9 34.39 -23.97 11.64
CA SER A 9 33.27 -24.66 12.25
C SER A 9 31.99 -24.30 11.51
N LYS A 10 31.47 -25.24 10.72
CA LYS A 10 30.13 -25.19 10.14
C LYS A 10 29.10 -25.41 11.25
N ASN A 11 28.86 -24.41 12.09
CA ASN A 11 27.63 -24.33 12.84
C ASN A 11 26.52 -23.76 11.93
N THR A 12 26.10 -24.56 10.96
CA THR A 12 24.84 -24.36 10.25
C THR A 12 23.72 -24.71 11.22
N THR A 13 23.28 -23.75 12.01
CA THR A 13 21.94 -23.79 12.59
C THR A 13 20.99 -23.99 11.44
N LYS A 14 20.46 -25.22 11.28
CA LYS A 14 19.37 -25.54 10.38
C LYS A 14 18.15 -24.76 10.87
N THR A 15 18.03 -23.48 10.47
CA THR A 15 16.77 -22.75 10.57
C THR A 15 15.78 -23.53 9.71
N SER A 16 14.81 -24.20 10.35
CA SER A 16 13.86 -25.06 9.67
C SER A 16 13.07 -24.23 8.66
N ALA A 17 13.23 -24.58 7.37
CA ALA A 17 12.38 -24.01 6.34
C ALA A 17 10.90 -24.25 6.73
N PHE A 18 10.04 -23.23 6.55
CA PHE A 18 8.62 -23.40 6.83
C PHE A 18 8.04 -24.58 6.03
N SER A 19 7.09 -25.28 6.65
CA SER A 19 6.34 -26.31 5.94
C SER A 19 5.54 -25.69 4.78
N MET A 20 5.34 -26.43 3.70
CA MET A 20 4.52 -25.97 2.57
C MET A 20 3.13 -25.53 3.02
N ARG A 21 2.54 -26.22 4.00
CA ARG A 21 1.23 -25.83 4.57
C ARG A 21 1.24 -24.43 5.16
N TYR A 22 2.31 -24.07 5.87
CA TYR A 22 2.45 -22.74 6.44
C TYR A 22 2.68 -21.68 5.36
N SER A 23 3.47 -21.98 4.34
CA SER A 23 3.68 -21.08 3.20
C SER A 23 2.36 -20.79 2.46
N VAL A 24 1.52 -21.82 2.24
CA VAL A 24 0.19 -21.65 1.64
C VAL A 24 -0.75 -20.85 2.55
N TYR A 25 -0.70 -21.07 3.85
CA TYR A 25 -1.46 -20.25 4.82
C TYR A 25 -1.05 -18.77 4.77
N SER A 26 0.26 -18.47 4.77
CA SER A 26 0.75 -17.10 4.63
C SER A 26 0.34 -16.48 3.30
N LEU A 27 0.37 -17.26 2.22
CA LEU A 27 -0.08 -16.84 0.89
C LEU A 27 -1.56 -16.46 0.89
N PHE A 28 -2.40 -17.25 1.56
CA PHE A 28 -3.83 -16.95 1.70
C PHE A 28 -4.08 -15.64 2.44
N VAL A 29 -3.33 -15.35 3.50
CA VAL A 29 -3.44 -14.06 4.21
C VAL A 29 -3.03 -12.90 3.30
N LEU A 30 -1.94 -13.03 2.52
CA LEU A 30 -1.53 -12.01 1.55
C LEU A 30 -2.55 -11.83 0.41
N PHE A 31 -3.20 -12.91 -0.02
CA PHE A 31 -4.32 -12.86 -0.96
C PHE A 31 -5.47 -12.01 -0.40
N LEU A 32 -5.85 -12.20 0.88
CA LEU A 32 -6.90 -11.41 1.52
C LEU A 32 -6.51 -9.93 1.65
N VAL A 33 -5.23 -9.62 1.89
CA VAL A 33 -4.73 -8.23 1.91
C VAL A 33 -4.94 -7.58 0.53
N ASN A 34 -4.53 -8.26 -0.54
CA ASN A 34 -4.71 -7.76 -1.91
C ASN A 34 -6.20 -7.63 -2.30
N MET A 35 -7.01 -8.58 -1.85
CA MET A 35 -8.45 -8.54 -2.05
C MET A 35 -9.09 -7.32 -1.37
N LEU A 36 -8.71 -7.01 -0.12
CA LEU A 36 -9.25 -5.86 0.63
C LEU A 36 -8.92 -4.52 -0.05
N ILE A 37 -7.72 -4.38 -0.62
CA ILE A 37 -7.32 -3.19 -1.39
C ILE A 37 -8.30 -2.96 -2.55
N LEU A 38 -8.61 -4.00 -3.31
CA LEU A 38 -9.49 -3.86 -4.47
C LEU A 38 -10.96 -3.74 -4.09
N ILE A 39 -11.39 -4.29 -2.95
CA ILE A 39 -12.72 -4.04 -2.37
C ILE A 39 -12.90 -2.54 -2.13
N ASP A 40 -11.96 -1.89 -1.41
CA ASP A 40 -12.06 -0.44 -1.13
C ASP A 40 -12.11 0.39 -2.42
N ARG A 41 -11.24 0.09 -3.36
CA ARG A 41 -11.20 0.83 -4.64
C ARG A 41 -12.51 0.71 -5.41
N GLN A 42 -13.10 -0.45 -5.50
CA GLN A 42 -14.36 -0.64 -6.23
C GLN A 42 -15.56 -0.08 -5.47
N MET A 43 -15.56 -0.17 -4.15
CA MET A 43 -16.59 0.51 -3.36
C MET A 43 -16.59 2.02 -3.60
N MET A 44 -15.41 2.66 -3.65
CA MET A 44 -15.32 4.08 -3.99
C MET A 44 -16.00 4.40 -5.32
N ALA A 45 -15.88 3.53 -6.34
CA ALA A 45 -16.54 3.72 -7.62
C ALA A 45 -18.07 3.63 -7.51
N VAL A 46 -18.58 2.65 -6.76
CA VAL A 46 -20.03 2.48 -6.52
C VAL A 46 -20.61 3.65 -5.74
N LEU A 47 -19.89 4.13 -4.73
CA LEU A 47 -20.35 5.18 -3.82
C LEU A 47 -20.17 6.60 -4.38
N SER A 48 -19.54 6.76 -5.55
CA SER A 48 -19.14 8.06 -6.09
C SER A 48 -20.29 9.04 -6.26
N GLU A 49 -21.46 8.59 -6.74
CA GLU A 49 -22.61 9.46 -6.94
C GLU A 49 -23.20 9.98 -5.62
N ASP A 50 -23.31 9.11 -4.62
CA ASP A 50 -23.79 9.51 -3.29
C ASP A 50 -22.80 10.49 -2.62
N ILE A 51 -21.50 10.25 -2.78
CA ILE A 51 -20.46 11.14 -2.24
C ILE A 51 -20.51 12.50 -2.94
N LYS A 52 -20.68 12.53 -4.27
CA LYS A 52 -20.83 13.78 -5.03
C LYS A 52 -22.03 14.58 -4.54
N ALA A 53 -23.17 13.91 -4.44
CA ALA A 53 -24.41 14.55 -4.01
C ALA A 53 -24.33 15.11 -2.58
N ASP A 54 -23.62 14.38 -1.69
CA ASP A 54 -23.49 14.77 -0.28
C ASP A 54 -22.47 15.89 -0.04
N LEU A 55 -21.30 15.79 -0.66
CA LEU A 55 -20.19 16.73 -0.45
C LEU A 55 -20.14 17.86 -1.48
N GLY A 56 -21.09 17.88 -2.45
CA GLY A 56 -21.14 18.90 -3.50
C GLY A 56 -19.95 18.84 -4.47
N LEU A 57 -19.50 17.61 -4.83
CA LEU A 57 -18.32 17.40 -5.66
C LEU A 57 -18.66 17.29 -7.14
N SER A 58 -17.73 17.72 -7.98
CA SER A 58 -17.79 17.50 -9.42
C SER A 58 -17.19 16.13 -9.81
N ASP A 59 -17.42 15.70 -11.06
CA ASP A 59 -16.77 14.51 -11.63
C ASP A 59 -15.24 14.67 -11.67
N ALA A 60 -14.75 15.89 -11.90
CA ALA A 60 -13.32 16.20 -11.86
C ALA A 60 -12.71 15.99 -10.47
N ASP A 61 -13.43 16.36 -9.40
CA ASP A 61 -12.99 16.16 -8.02
C ASP A 61 -12.88 14.66 -7.69
N ILE A 62 -13.88 13.88 -8.07
CA ILE A 62 -13.87 12.42 -7.90
C ILE A 62 -12.77 11.79 -8.75
N GLY A 63 -12.61 12.20 -10.01
CA GLY A 63 -11.54 11.74 -10.90
C GLY A 63 -10.16 12.05 -10.35
N PHE A 64 -9.96 13.23 -9.76
CA PHE A 64 -8.71 13.59 -9.09
C PHE A 64 -8.43 12.67 -7.90
N ILE A 65 -9.40 12.47 -7.01
CA ILE A 65 -9.23 11.65 -5.80
C ILE A 65 -8.97 10.19 -6.19
N TYR A 66 -9.84 9.61 -7.04
CA TYR A 66 -9.79 8.19 -7.40
C TYR A 66 -8.59 7.83 -8.27
N GLY A 67 -8.22 8.71 -9.18
CA GLY A 67 -7.15 8.48 -10.15
C GLY A 67 -5.82 9.10 -9.72
N THR A 68 -5.70 10.40 -9.91
CA THR A 68 -4.42 11.13 -9.84
C THR A 68 -3.89 11.23 -8.41
N GLY A 69 -4.74 11.63 -7.46
CA GLY A 69 -4.32 11.89 -6.08
C GLY A 69 -3.76 10.65 -5.41
N ILE A 70 -4.52 9.56 -5.38
CA ILE A 70 -4.08 8.29 -4.78
C ILE A 70 -2.83 7.77 -5.49
N SER A 71 -2.81 7.76 -6.84
CA SER A 71 -1.74 7.15 -7.63
C SER A 71 -0.40 7.84 -7.46
N ILE A 72 -0.36 9.18 -7.43
CA ILE A 72 0.87 9.94 -7.23
C ILE A 72 1.48 9.63 -5.86
N PHE A 73 0.69 9.71 -4.80
CA PHE A 73 1.20 9.46 -3.45
C PHE A 73 1.56 7.99 -3.23
N TYR A 74 0.79 7.07 -3.81
CA TYR A 74 1.15 5.65 -3.86
C TYR A 74 2.53 5.45 -4.52
N ALA A 75 2.77 6.05 -5.69
CA ALA A 75 4.04 5.93 -6.40
C ALA A 75 5.21 6.52 -5.61
N ILE A 76 5.05 7.73 -5.04
CA ILE A 76 6.07 8.40 -4.25
C ILE A 76 6.45 7.55 -3.02
N PHE A 77 5.47 7.03 -2.29
CA PHE A 77 5.71 6.30 -1.04
C PHE A 77 6.07 4.83 -1.26
N SER A 78 5.78 4.24 -2.44
CA SER A 78 6.15 2.85 -2.74
C SER A 78 7.66 2.63 -2.75
N ILE A 79 8.47 3.62 -3.13
CA ILE A 79 9.93 3.53 -3.17
C ILE A 79 10.51 3.45 -1.74
N PRO A 80 10.27 4.42 -0.85
CA PRO A 80 10.82 4.36 0.50
C PRO A 80 10.25 3.21 1.34
N LEU A 81 8.96 2.87 1.17
CA LEU A 81 8.37 1.72 1.87
C LEU A 81 8.85 0.39 1.29
N GLY A 82 9.15 0.32 -0.02
CA GLY A 82 9.85 -0.81 -0.63
C GLY A 82 11.23 -1.00 -0.02
N ARG A 83 12.01 0.07 0.15
CA ARG A 83 13.30 0.01 0.84
C ARG A 83 13.16 -0.43 2.30
N LEU A 84 12.14 0.06 3.00
CA LEU A 84 11.84 -0.39 4.35
C LEU A 84 11.49 -1.89 4.39
N ALA A 85 10.76 -2.39 3.40
CA ALA A 85 10.49 -3.83 3.25
C ALA A 85 11.77 -4.66 3.11
N ASP A 86 12.84 -4.09 2.52
CA ASP A 86 14.13 -4.77 2.37
C ASP A 86 14.95 -4.83 3.67
N VAL A 87 14.78 -3.89 4.57
CA VAL A 87 15.65 -3.75 5.76
C VAL A 87 14.94 -4.05 7.08
N TRP A 88 13.62 -4.07 7.09
CA TRP A 88 12.80 -4.26 8.28
C TRP A 88 11.87 -5.48 8.18
N SER A 89 11.16 -5.83 9.27
CA SER A 89 10.17 -6.93 9.31
C SER A 89 9.01 -6.66 8.33
N ARG A 90 8.87 -7.53 7.31
CA ARG A 90 7.86 -7.38 6.26
C ARG A 90 6.43 -7.56 6.81
N LYS A 91 6.23 -8.54 7.69
CA LYS A 91 4.93 -8.74 8.35
C LYS A 91 4.50 -7.51 9.16
N SER A 92 5.44 -6.89 9.88
CA SER A 92 5.15 -5.68 10.67
C SER A 92 4.84 -4.51 9.74
N LEU A 93 5.58 -4.36 8.63
CA LEU A 93 5.31 -3.34 7.64
C LEU A 93 3.91 -3.51 7.02
N ILE A 94 3.58 -4.72 6.53
CA ILE A 94 2.26 -5.00 5.95
C ILE A 94 1.15 -4.75 6.99
N SER A 95 1.32 -5.22 8.23
CA SER A 95 0.33 -5.03 9.29
C SER A 95 0.07 -3.54 9.59
N ILE A 96 1.13 -2.73 9.72
CA ILE A 96 1.02 -1.28 9.95
C ILE A 96 0.38 -0.60 8.74
N CYS A 97 0.78 -0.98 7.52
CA CYS A 97 0.18 -0.48 6.30
C CYS A 97 -1.33 -0.77 6.25
N VAL A 98 -1.75 -2.02 6.52
CA VAL A 98 -3.17 -2.42 6.57
C VAL A 98 -3.92 -1.60 7.61
N ALA A 99 -3.39 -1.46 8.82
CA ALA A 99 -4.01 -0.67 9.89
C ALA A 99 -4.12 0.81 9.52
N ALA A 100 -3.06 1.38 8.93
CA ALA A 100 -3.02 2.79 8.53
C ALA A 100 -4.05 3.10 7.45
N TRP A 101 -4.07 2.35 6.33
CA TRP A 101 -5.05 2.65 5.28
C TRP A 101 -6.49 2.38 5.74
N SER A 102 -6.73 1.32 6.53
CA SER A 102 -8.07 1.04 7.05
C SER A 102 -8.57 2.17 7.97
N SER A 103 -7.66 2.77 8.77
CA SER A 103 -7.98 3.96 9.54
C SER A 103 -8.33 5.15 8.65
N MET A 104 -7.63 5.32 7.52
CA MET A 104 -7.94 6.36 6.54
C MET A 104 -9.27 6.13 5.82
N ILE A 105 -9.62 4.86 5.52
CA ILE A 105 -10.94 4.49 4.99
C ILE A 105 -12.03 4.86 6.00
N PHE A 106 -11.86 4.52 7.28
CA PHE A 106 -12.79 4.89 8.34
C PHE A 106 -12.96 6.41 8.41
N LEU A 107 -11.86 7.15 8.44
CA LEU A 107 -11.87 8.62 8.48
C LEU A 107 -12.52 9.22 7.22
N SER A 108 -12.38 8.57 6.04
CA SER A 108 -13.08 9.01 4.82
C SER A 108 -14.59 9.03 5.00
N GLY A 109 -15.16 8.04 5.73
CA GLY A 109 -16.59 8.03 6.07
C GLY A 109 -17.03 9.15 7.02
N THR A 110 -16.09 9.85 7.68
CA THR A 110 -16.40 11.00 8.54
C THR A 110 -16.23 12.34 7.85
N ALA A 111 -15.74 12.37 6.61
CA ALA A 111 -15.45 13.59 5.89
C ALA A 111 -16.74 14.39 5.58
N ARG A 112 -16.63 15.71 5.68
CA ARG A 112 -17.76 16.64 5.44
C ARG A 112 -17.51 17.66 4.32
N HIS A 113 -16.34 17.62 3.71
CA HIS A 113 -15.96 18.49 2.59
C HIS A 113 -14.82 17.87 1.79
N PHE A 114 -14.64 18.34 0.55
CA PHE A 114 -13.67 17.83 -0.43
C PHE A 114 -12.25 17.64 0.13
N LEU A 115 -11.67 18.69 0.73
CA LEU A 115 -10.26 18.66 1.16
C LEU A 115 -10.00 17.57 2.20
N LEU A 116 -10.92 17.39 3.15
CA LEU A 116 -10.79 16.38 4.19
C LEU A 116 -10.92 14.97 3.60
N PHE A 117 -11.91 14.80 2.72
CA PHE A 117 -12.11 13.54 2.00
C PHE A 117 -10.88 13.18 1.14
N ALA A 118 -10.40 14.14 0.34
CA ALA A 118 -9.20 13.96 -0.48
C ALA A 118 -7.96 13.61 0.35
N PHE A 119 -7.76 14.31 1.47
CA PHE A 119 -6.64 14.03 2.39
C PHE A 119 -6.67 12.59 2.91
N PHE A 120 -7.83 12.11 3.37
CA PHE A 120 -7.95 10.74 3.85
C PHE A 120 -7.75 9.72 2.71
N ARG A 121 -8.28 9.98 1.52
CA ARG A 121 -8.10 9.11 0.35
C ARG A 121 -6.64 9.05 -0.12
N ILE A 122 -5.92 10.16 -0.10
CA ILE A 122 -4.47 10.18 -0.33
C ILE A 122 -3.76 9.33 0.74
N GLY A 123 -4.18 9.45 2.00
CA GLY A 123 -3.66 8.64 3.10
C GLY A 123 -3.88 7.13 2.91
N VAL A 124 -5.00 6.72 2.28
CA VAL A 124 -5.21 5.32 1.86
C VAL A 124 -4.12 4.90 0.88
N GLY A 125 -3.87 5.68 -0.18
CA GLY A 125 -2.83 5.40 -1.18
C GLY A 125 -1.42 5.26 -0.57
N VAL A 126 -1.08 6.13 0.39
CA VAL A 126 0.18 6.03 1.14
C VAL A 126 0.22 4.73 1.95
N GLY A 127 -0.84 4.40 2.67
CA GLY A 127 -0.91 3.17 3.46
C GLY A 127 -0.79 1.90 2.63
N GLU A 128 -1.43 1.84 1.46
CA GLU A 128 -1.37 0.69 0.55
C GLU A 128 0.02 0.47 -0.05
N SER A 129 0.80 1.53 -0.28
CA SER A 129 2.00 1.52 -1.12
C SER A 129 3.13 0.60 -0.63
N GLY A 130 3.20 0.32 0.68
CA GLY A 130 4.21 -0.57 1.26
C GLY A 130 3.87 -2.06 1.16
N THR A 131 2.61 -2.42 0.90
CA THR A 131 2.16 -3.83 0.95
C THR A 131 2.65 -4.66 -0.22
N GLY A 132 2.63 -4.12 -1.43
CA GLY A 132 3.07 -4.83 -2.64
C GLY A 132 4.51 -5.32 -2.56
N PRO A 133 5.50 -4.43 -2.38
CA PRO A 133 6.91 -4.82 -2.23
C PRO A 133 7.15 -5.82 -1.08
N ALA A 134 6.53 -5.59 0.08
CA ALA A 134 6.68 -6.45 1.24
C ALA A 134 6.06 -7.85 1.02
N ALA A 135 4.90 -7.93 0.36
CA ALA A 135 4.26 -9.20 0.01
C ALA A 135 5.09 -10.00 -0.99
N MET A 136 5.60 -9.36 -2.05
CA MET A 136 6.48 -10.01 -3.03
C MET A 136 7.74 -10.58 -2.37
N SER A 137 8.43 -9.80 -1.55
CA SER A 137 9.61 -10.24 -0.82
C SER A 137 9.28 -11.42 0.13
N THR A 138 8.12 -11.39 0.78
CA THR A 138 7.66 -12.49 1.64
C THR A 138 7.41 -13.77 0.84
N ILE A 139 6.78 -13.68 -0.34
CA ILE A 139 6.52 -14.83 -1.22
C ILE A 139 7.84 -15.47 -1.68
N PHE A 140 8.85 -14.66 -2.04
CA PHE A 140 10.14 -15.17 -2.51
C PHE A 140 10.86 -15.99 -1.44
N ASP A 141 10.70 -15.66 -0.17
CA ASP A 141 11.31 -16.42 0.92
C ASP A 141 10.48 -17.63 1.38
N HIS A 142 9.17 -17.64 1.11
CA HIS A 142 8.32 -18.79 1.42
C HIS A 142 8.38 -19.88 0.35
N PHE A 143 8.55 -19.51 -0.94
CA PHE A 143 8.44 -20.43 -2.08
C PHE A 143 9.76 -20.62 -2.82
N GLU A 144 10.00 -21.84 -3.31
CA GLU A 144 11.09 -22.11 -4.22
C GLU A 144 10.92 -21.36 -5.55
N PRO A 145 12.01 -21.03 -6.29
CA PRO A 145 11.96 -20.26 -7.53
C PRO A 145 10.91 -20.74 -8.54
N ARG A 146 10.76 -22.05 -8.70
CA ARG A 146 9.78 -22.68 -9.62
C ARG A 146 8.31 -22.41 -9.25
N LEU A 147 8.01 -22.14 -7.98
CA LEU A 147 6.64 -21.92 -7.48
C LEU A 147 6.31 -20.43 -7.28
N ARG A 148 7.29 -19.54 -7.36
CA ARG A 148 7.10 -18.09 -7.09
C ARG A 148 6.08 -17.46 -8.03
N ALA A 149 6.16 -17.74 -9.33
CA ALA A 149 5.21 -17.21 -10.30
C ALA A 149 3.77 -17.62 -9.98
N THR A 150 3.56 -18.90 -9.65
CA THR A 150 2.23 -19.40 -9.24
C THR A 150 1.75 -18.75 -7.95
N ALA A 151 2.62 -18.63 -6.94
CA ALA A 151 2.26 -17.97 -5.69
C ALA A 151 1.90 -16.48 -5.89
N MET A 152 2.66 -15.77 -6.72
CA MET A 152 2.35 -14.38 -7.08
C MET A 152 1.02 -14.27 -7.83
N SER A 153 0.72 -15.19 -8.75
CA SER A 153 -0.55 -15.22 -9.48
C SER A 153 -1.74 -15.47 -8.54
N VAL A 154 -1.58 -16.32 -7.52
CA VAL A 154 -2.62 -16.55 -6.51
C VAL A 154 -2.91 -15.26 -5.74
N VAL A 155 -1.88 -14.54 -5.27
CA VAL A 155 -2.10 -13.25 -4.58
C VAL A 155 -2.71 -12.22 -5.53
N ALA A 156 -2.24 -12.15 -6.78
CA ALA A 156 -2.77 -11.24 -7.78
C ALA A 156 -4.26 -11.51 -8.10
N ALA A 157 -4.70 -12.76 -8.07
CA ALA A 157 -6.10 -13.13 -8.25
C ALA A 157 -7.03 -12.56 -7.17
N GLY A 158 -6.51 -12.21 -6.00
CA GLY A 158 -7.25 -11.47 -4.98
C GLY A 158 -7.79 -10.13 -5.49
N GLY A 159 -7.08 -9.48 -6.43
CA GLY A 159 -7.51 -8.22 -7.02
C GLY A 159 -8.85 -8.32 -7.75
N PRO A 160 -8.96 -9.05 -8.87
CA PRO A 160 -10.22 -9.20 -9.60
C PRO A 160 -11.38 -9.74 -8.74
N ILE A 161 -11.09 -10.69 -7.82
CA ILE A 161 -12.09 -11.22 -6.90
C ILE A 161 -12.54 -10.10 -5.94
N GLY A 162 -11.61 -9.36 -5.36
CA GLY A 162 -11.92 -8.22 -4.49
C GLY A 162 -12.70 -7.13 -5.21
N ALA A 163 -12.38 -6.87 -6.48
CA ALA A 163 -13.14 -5.93 -7.30
C ALA A 163 -14.61 -6.34 -7.45
N GLY A 164 -14.88 -7.61 -7.80
CA GLY A 164 -16.26 -8.12 -7.88
C GLY A 164 -16.98 -8.08 -6.55
N VAL A 165 -16.32 -8.51 -5.47
CA VAL A 165 -16.87 -8.46 -4.11
C VAL A 165 -17.17 -7.02 -3.69
N GLY A 166 -16.26 -6.06 -3.99
CA GLY A 166 -16.44 -4.64 -3.68
C GLY A 166 -17.65 -4.03 -4.35
N LEU A 167 -17.92 -4.36 -5.63
CA LEU A 167 -19.12 -3.93 -6.34
C LEU A 167 -20.40 -4.45 -5.66
N ILE A 168 -20.42 -5.76 -5.37
CA ILE A 168 -21.59 -6.39 -4.73
C ILE A 168 -21.82 -5.83 -3.34
N LEU A 169 -20.78 -5.74 -2.50
CA LEU A 169 -20.91 -5.24 -1.14
C LEU A 169 -21.29 -3.76 -1.12
N GLY A 170 -20.68 -2.94 -2.01
CA GLY A 170 -21.01 -1.52 -2.09
C GLY A 170 -22.47 -1.29 -2.41
N GLY A 171 -23.00 -1.96 -3.46
CA GLY A 171 -24.42 -1.88 -3.82
C GLY A 171 -25.32 -2.40 -2.70
N ALA A 172 -25.04 -3.60 -2.18
CA ALA A 172 -25.89 -4.21 -1.15
C ALA A 172 -25.94 -3.38 0.16
N ILE A 173 -24.85 -2.73 0.55
CA ILE A 173 -24.86 -1.87 1.74
C ILE A 173 -25.65 -0.59 1.48
N LEU A 174 -25.49 0.03 0.29
CA LEU A 174 -26.27 1.22 -0.10
C LEU A 174 -27.77 0.91 -0.13
N ASP A 175 -28.17 -0.10 -0.91
CA ASP A 175 -29.56 -0.47 -1.07
C ASP A 175 -30.19 -0.84 0.28
N GLY A 176 -29.51 -1.71 1.04
CA GLY A 176 -29.99 -2.11 2.37
C GLY A 176 -30.09 -0.96 3.36
N TRP A 177 -29.18 0.04 3.28
CA TRP A 177 -29.26 1.22 4.15
C TRP A 177 -30.42 2.12 3.77
N TYR A 178 -30.63 2.39 2.48
CA TYR A 178 -31.74 3.22 2.02
C TYR A 178 -33.12 2.54 2.16
N ASP A 179 -33.18 1.21 2.09
CA ASP A 179 -34.40 0.46 2.39
C ASP A 179 -34.79 0.57 3.88
N LEU A 180 -33.78 0.51 4.78
CA LEU A 180 -34.01 0.63 6.22
C LEU A 180 -34.29 2.09 6.64
N TYR A 181 -33.65 3.05 5.99
CA TYR A 181 -33.72 4.47 6.33
C TYR A 181 -33.96 5.33 5.07
N PRO A 182 -35.20 5.29 4.51
CA PRO A 182 -35.59 6.10 3.34
C PRO A 182 -35.41 7.62 3.64
N ASP A 183 -35.68 8.00 4.89
CA ASP A 183 -35.36 9.34 5.39
C ASP A 183 -34.05 9.28 6.22
N THR A 184 -33.00 9.85 5.66
CA THR A 184 -31.67 9.88 6.32
C THR A 184 -31.69 10.64 7.65
N ALA A 185 -32.67 11.51 7.90
CA ALA A 185 -32.83 12.18 9.18
C ALA A 185 -33.17 11.22 10.33
N LEU A 186 -33.77 10.06 10.00
CA LEU A 186 -34.10 9.00 10.95
C LEU A 186 -32.98 7.96 11.11
N ALA A 187 -31.94 8.03 10.29
CA ALA A 187 -30.80 7.11 10.37
C ALA A 187 -30.00 7.32 11.66
N PRO A 188 -29.45 6.24 12.26
CA PRO A 188 -28.57 6.36 13.42
C PRO A 188 -27.42 7.34 13.17
N PHE A 189 -27.25 8.32 14.07
CA PHE A 189 -26.24 9.39 13.97
C PHE A 189 -26.35 10.25 12.69
N GLY A 190 -27.46 10.18 11.95
CA GLY A 190 -27.62 10.87 10.66
C GLY A 190 -26.69 10.37 9.56
N LEU A 191 -26.23 9.11 9.66
CA LEU A 191 -25.28 8.52 8.70
C LEU A 191 -25.95 8.23 7.37
N LYS A 192 -25.20 8.50 6.30
CA LYS A 192 -25.57 8.19 4.92
C LYS A 192 -25.03 6.83 4.50
N GLY A 193 -25.64 6.18 3.52
CA GLY A 193 -25.26 4.83 3.08
C GLY A 193 -23.77 4.71 2.70
N TRP A 194 -23.22 5.71 2.00
CA TRP A 194 -21.80 5.72 1.63
C TRP A 194 -20.84 5.76 2.84
N GLN A 195 -21.20 6.44 3.93
CA GLN A 195 -20.41 6.49 5.16
C GLN A 195 -20.39 5.13 5.84
N VAL A 196 -21.54 4.48 5.92
CA VAL A 196 -21.69 3.13 6.50
C VAL A 196 -20.88 2.12 5.70
N ALA A 197 -20.90 2.20 4.38
CA ALA A 197 -20.11 1.34 3.51
C ALA A 197 -18.60 1.45 3.81
N PHE A 198 -18.08 2.65 3.98
CA PHE A 198 -16.67 2.83 4.39
C PHE A 198 -16.40 2.28 5.80
N PHE A 199 -17.28 2.47 6.74
CA PHE A 199 -17.13 1.91 8.09
C PHE A 199 -17.10 0.39 8.09
N CYS A 200 -17.97 -0.25 7.29
CA CYS A 200 -18.00 -1.71 7.15
C CYS A 200 -16.67 -2.27 6.60
N VAL A 201 -16.13 -1.66 5.54
CA VAL A 201 -14.84 -2.10 4.97
C VAL A 201 -13.69 -1.81 5.92
N ALA A 202 -13.67 -0.64 6.52
CA ALA A 202 -12.65 -0.25 7.47
C ALA A 202 -12.58 -1.19 8.68
N ALA A 203 -13.71 -1.72 9.14
CA ALA A 203 -13.79 -2.64 10.28
C ALA A 203 -13.05 -3.98 10.04
N VAL A 204 -12.92 -4.41 8.78
CA VAL A 204 -12.18 -5.64 8.41
C VAL A 204 -10.66 -5.43 8.58
N GLY A 205 -10.19 -4.21 8.37
CA GLY A 205 -8.77 -3.89 8.35
C GLY A 205 -8.00 -4.22 9.63
N PRO A 206 -8.44 -3.81 10.82
CA PRO A 206 -7.77 -4.13 12.08
C PRO A 206 -7.67 -5.64 12.32
N ILE A 207 -8.69 -6.41 11.94
CA ILE A 207 -8.70 -7.87 12.05
C ILE A 207 -7.60 -8.46 11.15
N LEU A 208 -7.55 -8.01 9.91
CA LEU A 208 -6.55 -8.46 8.93
C LEU A 208 -5.14 -8.01 9.31
N ALA A 209 -4.99 -6.78 9.83
CA ALA A 209 -3.72 -6.26 10.32
C ALA A 209 -3.16 -7.12 11.47
N TRP A 210 -4.01 -7.46 12.44
CA TRP A 210 -3.64 -8.37 13.52
C TRP A 210 -3.29 -9.77 13.02
N TRP A 211 -4.04 -10.26 12.04
CA TRP A 211 -3.77 -11.57 11.42
C TRP A 211 -2.42 -11.60 10.72
N VAL A 212 -2.09 -10.57 9.93
CA VAL A 212 -0.77 -10.40 9.32
C VAL A 212 0.34 -10.30 10.36
N ALA A 213 0.13 -9.52 11.44
CA ALA A 213 1.10 -9.39 12.53
C ALA A 213 1.42 -10.73 13.20
N SER A 214 0.45 -11.65 13.26
CA SER A 214 0.60 -12.99 13.84
C SER A 214 1.42 -13.95 12.97
N LEU A 215 1.67 -13.64 11.69
CA LEU A 215 2.48 -14.46 10.82
C LEU A 215 3.93 -14.53 11.31
N LYS A 216 4.60 -15.66 11.01
CA LYS A 216 6.03 -15.82 11.26
C LYS A 216 6.82 -15.21 10.10
N GLU A 217 7.81 -14.40 10.42
CA GLU A 217 8.72 -13.81 9.44
C GLU A 217 9.67 -14.88 8.87
N PRO A 218 9.72 -15.09 7.54
CA PRO A 218 10.71 -15.97 6.94
C PRO A 218 12.10 -15.34 6.98
N VAL A 219 13.12 -16.20 7.10
CA VAL A 219 14.52 -15.75 7.00
C VAL A 219 14.78 -15.30 5.56
N ARG A 220 15.33 -14.09 5.41
CA ARG A 220 15.58 -13.48 4.10
C ARG A 220 16.60 -14.25 3.31
N GLY A 221 16.30 -14.45 2.03
CA GLY A 221 17.20 -15.12 1.08
C GLY A 221 17.44 -16.61 1.36
N GLN A 222 16.77 -17.20 2.34
CA GLN A 222 16.99 -18.61 2.72
C GLN A 222 16.77 -19.56 1.56
N LYS A 223 15.79 -19.29 0.70
CA LYS A 223 15.48 -20.14 -0.46
C LYS A 223 16.47 -19.96 -1.63
N ASP A 224 17.20 -18.85 -1.64
CA ASP A 224 18.23 -18.55 -2.65
C ASP A 224 19.65 -18.78 -2.14
N GLY A 225 19.81 -19.31 -0.92
CA GLY A 225 21.11 -19.53 -0.29
C GLY A 225 21.85 -18.24 0.10
N LEU A 226 21.13 -17.12 0.12
CA LEU A 226 21.62 -15.82 0.53
C LEU A 226 21.22 -15.56 1.98
N THR A 227 22.15 -15.00 2.77
CA THR A 227 21.83 -14.51 4.11
C THR A 227 21.88 -12.98 4.08
N SER A 228 20.74 -12.35 4.29
CA SER A 228 20.67 -10.90 4.48
C SER A 228 20.44 -10.61 5.94
N GLU A 229 21.31 -9.82 6.54
CA GLU A 229 21.14 -9.32 7.90
C GLU A 229 20.11 -8.17 7.90
N THR A 230 19.32 -8.11 8.98
CA THR A 230 18.42 -6.95 9.20
C THR A 230 19.28 -5.72 9.52
N HIS A 231 18.96 -4.60 8.87
CA HIS A 231 19.70 -3.36 9.11
C HIS A 231 19.43 -2.85 10.54
N PRO A 232 20.46 -2.41 11.29
CA PRO A 232 20.29 -1.97 12.69
C PRO A 232 19.41 -0.72 12.84
N HIS A 233 19.29 0.10 11.79
CA HIS A 233 18.54 1.36 11.80
C HIS A 233 17.60 1.50 10.60
N PRO A 234 16.52 0.68 10.50
CA PRO A 234 15.66 0.63 9.32
C PRO A 234 14.94 1.95 9.04
N PHE A 235 14.53 2.69 10.06
CA PHE A 235 13.84 3.98 9.90
C PHE A 235 14.77 5.10 9.43
N ARG A 236 16.07 4.99 9.66
CA ARG A 236 17.05 5.92 9.11
C ARG A 236 17.21 5.72 7.60
N GLU A 237 17.18 4.48 7.14
CA GLU A 237 17.16 4.15 5.71
C GLU A 237 15.87 4.67 5.05
N LEU A 238 14.70 4.42 5.67
CA LEU A 238 13.43 4.98 5.20
C LEU A 238 13.51 6.50 5.03
N TRP A 239 14.05 7.20 6.03
CA TRP A 239 14.17 8.65 5.97
C TRP A 239 15.13 9.12 4.88
N ALA A 240 16.26 8.43 4.68
CA ALA A 240 17.21 8.72 3.62
C ALA A 240 16.57 8.54 2.23
N GLU A 241 15.81 7.46 2.02
CA GLU A 241 15.08 7.23 0.77
C GLU A 241 13.97 8.28 0.55
N MET A 242 13.21 8.63 1.59
CA MET A 242 12.22 9.72 1.48
C MET A 242 12.85 11.04 1.05
N GLN A 243 14.03 11.36 1.59
CA GLN A 243 14.76 12.57 1.17
C GLN A 243 15.24 12.50 -0.28
N SER A 244 15.54 11.31 -0.82
CA SER A 244 15.97 11.15 -2.21
C SER A 244 14.81 11.24 -3.21
N VAL A 245 13.62 10.76 -2.83
CA VAL A 245 12.44 10.71 -3.69
C VAL A 245 11.67 12.03 -3.73
N LEU A 246 11.59 12.73 -2.60
CA LEU A 246 10.86 14.00 -2.55
C LEU A 246 11.67 15.10 -3.26
N PRO A 247 11.12 15.77 -4.30
CA PRO A 247 11.86 16.69 -5.17
C PRO A 247 12.58 17.80 -4.42
N PHE A 248 11.98 18.34 -3.37
CA PHE A 248 12.58 19.40 -2.56
C PHE A 248 13.85 18.92 -1.82
N PHE A 249 13.80 17.75 -1.21
CA PHE A 249 14.94 17.21 -0.46
C PHE A 249 16.03 16.68 -1.38
N SER A 250 15.68 16.09 -2.53
CA SER A 250 16.65 15.63 -3.52
C SER A 250 17.46 16.80 -4.09
N LEU A 251 16.83 17.96 -4.33
CA LEU A 251 17.52 19.17 -4.77
C LEU A 251 18.49 19.69 -3.70
N LEU A 252 18.11 19.65 -2.40
CA LEU A 252 19.00 20.02 -1.30
C LEU A 252 20.18 19.05 -1.16
N THR A 253 19.96 17.77 -1.38
CA THR A 253 21.01 16.73 -1.32
C THR A 253 21.98 16.89 -2.49
N LEU A 254 21.49 17.10 -3.71
CA LEU A 254 22.35 17.41 -4.88
C LEU A 254 23.21 18.65 -4.64
N ARG A 255 22.64 19.71 -4.06
CA ARG A 255 23.40 20.91 -3.70
C ARG A 255 24.54 20.64 -2.71
N ARG A 256 24.32 19.71 -1.77
CA ARG A 256 25.34 19.34 -0.78
C ARG A 256 26.46 18.47 -1.36
N LEU A 257 26.12 17.62 -2.35
CA LEU A 257 27.08 16.67 -2.93
C LEU A 257 27.94 17.30 -4.02
N ASP A 258 27.36 18.12 -4.92
CA ASP A 258 28.07 18.62 -6.12
C ASP A 258 28.74 19.97 -5.92
N GLY A 259 28.40 20.74 -4.89
CA GLY A 259 28.91 22.10 -4.72
C GLY A 259 28.61 23.04 -5.90
N ASP A 260 28.13 22.54 -7.03
CA ASP A 260 27.80 23.27 -8.26
C ASP A 260 26.26 23.25 -8.48
N PHE A 261 25.71 24.41 -8.83
CA PHE A 261 24.28 24.57 -9.14
C PHE A 261 23.83 23.92 -10.46
N ARG A 262 24.74 23.33 -11.25
CA ARG A 262 24.41 22.75 -12.56
C ARG A 262 23.45 21.55 -12.46
N ALA A 263 23.74 20.61 -11.57
CA ALA A 263 22.86 19.44 -11.37
C ALA A 263 21.48 19.85 -10.84
N VAL A 264 21.44 20.81 -9.91
CA VAL A 264 20.18 21.36 -9.40
C VAL A 264 19.37 22.04 -10.50
N LYS A 265 20.01 22.92 -11.32
CA LYS A 265 19.35 23.59 -12.43
C LYS A 265 18.82 22.60 -13.48
N LEU A 266 19.61 21.57 -13.83
CA LEU A 266 19.19 20.55 -14.78
C LEU A 266 17.98 19.77 -14.30
N ASN A 267 17.96 19.33 -13.03
CA ASN A 267 16.83 18.61 -12.45
C ASN A 267 15.57 19.47 -12.35
N VAL A 268 15.69 20.74 -11.96
CA VAL A 268 14.57 21.68 -11.95
C VAL A 268 14.03 21.90 -13.37
N LEU A 269 14.90 22.03 -14.37
CA LEU A 269 14.51 22.24 -15.76
C LEU A 269 13.80 21.00 -16.34
N ILE A 270 14.33 19.80 -16.08
CA ILE A 270 13.70 18.53 -16.50
C ILE A 270 12.35 18.36 -15.80
N GLY A 271 12.29 18.58 -14.47
CA GLY A 271 11.05 18.48 -13.72
C GLY A 271 9.98 19.47 -14.20
N SER A 272 10.37 20.71 -14.46
CA SER A 272 9.47 21.73 -15.01
C SER A 272 8.98 21.37 -16.43
N ALA A 273 9.85 20.81 -17.27
CA ALA A 273 9.48 20.34 -18.61
C ALA A 273 8.48 19.18 -18.55
N ILE A 274 8.69 18.22 -17.64
CA ILE A 274 7.74 17.10 -17.45
C ILE A 274 6.39 17.62 -16.97
N ILE A 275 6.35 18.53 -16.01
CA ILE A 275 5.10 19.13 -15.48
C ILE A 275 4.39 19.90 -16.60
N ALA A 276 5.13 20.72 -17.36
CA ALA A 276 4.56 21.48 -18.46
C ALA A 276 3.99 20.61 -19.58
N THR A 277 4.71 19.55 -19.97
CA THR A 277 4.21 18.58 -20.97
C THR A 277 3.00 17.80 -20.46
N SER A 278 2.99 17.39 -19.22
CA SER A 278 1.83 16.71 -18.62
C SER A 278 0.61 17.64 -18.58
N PHE A 279 0.81 18.91 -18.22
CA PHE A 279 -0.26 19.91 -18.20
C PHE A 279 -0.81 20.23 -19.61
N LEU A 280 0.08 20.33 -20.62
CA LEU A 280 -0.32 20.52 -22.00
C LEU A 280 -1.11 19.31 -22.55
N LEU A 281 -0.72 18.09 -22.19
CA LEU A 281 -1.46 16.87 -22.55
C LEU A 281 -2.86 16.85 -21.92
N ILE A 282 -2.99 17.28 -20.66
CA ILE A 282 -4.31 17.35 -19.98
C ILE A 282 -5.24 18.39 -20.62
N ILE A 283 -4.70 19.52 -21.13
CA ILE A 283 -5.50 20.56 -21.79
C ILE A 283 -5.87 20.16 -23.23
N ALA A 284 -5.05 19.33 -23.88
CA ALA A 284 -5.25 18.90 -25.28
C ALA A 284 -6.21 17.69 -25.43
N THR A 285 -6.55 17.02 -24.31
CA THR A 285 -7.54 15.93 -24.24
C THR A 285 -8.83 16.41 -23.63
#